data_27cfb07cb9378fd6b8722d7749e6c8a9
#
_entry.id   27cfb07cb9378fd6b8722d7749e6c8a9
#
_cell.length_a   1.000
_cell.length_b   1.000
_cell.length_c   1.000
_cell.angle_alpha   90.00
_cell.angle_beta   90.00
_cell.angle_gamma   90.00
#
_symmetry.space_group_name_H-M   'P 1'
#
loop_
_entity.id
_entity.type
_entity.pdbx_description
1 polymer ?
#
loop_
_entity_poly.entity_id
_entity_poly.type
_entity_poly.pdbx_seq_one_letter_code
_entity_poly.pdbx_strand_id
1 'polypeptide(L)'
;MDKGSSRKRLKMSRFKLDSLLDITKSINANLSAEELLNKYETILRQELNIDKILILFREKDEWTCMLNAGFPEDTASSIDPVKQLADIKETKIVSVSDDIGIPNVDIIFPVFNNNKPLSYVLIGDIEEEAEGMSPVLKHLHFMQTISNIIIVAIENIKLFRESLRQEALKKELELAARMQTLLIPDNDVLPRDGKIFVTGYYHPHYEIGGDYYDCIRLSENITGLCIADVSGKGISAALLMSNFQATFRALFTADVDLVKLLHKLNEVVVTNASGEKFLTFFVARYNHDTKELEYINAAHNPPVLYDTVDGSIKYLEAKSVGIGMLDEIPFIENTITGISHPSKIVCYTDGLSEIKGEDGNDIGTKPIEKHIANEETVDKNISSLIAELGIPDDNPHLFDDVSIIAANLF
;
A
#
# COMPACT_ATOMS: atom_id res chain seq x y z
N MET A 1 12.25 33.41 -61.34
CA MET A 1 11.98 32.63 -60.14
C MET A 1 12.84 33.14 -58.99
N ASP A 2 12.20 33.69 -58.00
CA ASP A 2 12.74 34.59 -56.97
C ASP A 2 13.71 33.94 -56.04
N LYS A 3 15.01 34.24 -56.05
CA LYS A 3 16.05 33.81 -55.13
C LYS A 3 15.75 34.23 -53.69
N GLY A 4 14.93 35.25 -53.45
CA GLY A 4 14.49 35.75 -52.14
C GLY A 4 13.52 34.82 -51.47
N SER A 5 12.54 34.28 -52.17
CA SER A 5 11.54 33.34 -51.69
C SER A 5 12.16 32.00 -51.28
N SER A 6 13.10 31.47 -52.05
CA SER A 6 13.82 30.23 -51.74
C SER A 6 14.68 30.36 -50.48
N ARG A 7 15.34 31.50 -50.27
CA ARG A 7 16.18 31.77 -49.09
C ARG A 7 15.34 31.94 -47.83
N LYS A 8 14.15 32.55 -47.93
CA LYS A 8 13.20 32.70 -46.81
C LYS A 8 12.62 31.33 -46.37
N ARG A 9 12.28 30.46 -47.33
CA ARG A 9 11.84 29.07 -47.07
C ARG A 9 12.90 28.23 -46.37
N LEU A 10 14.16 28.31 -46.82
CA LEU A 10 15.27 27.58 -46.23
C LEU A 10 15.53 28.04 -44.77
N LYS A 11 15.49 29.37 -44.54
CA LYS A 11 15.65 29.93 -43.19
C LYS A 11 14.56 29.44 -42.22
N MET A 12 13.29 29.43 -42.65
CA MET A 12 12.17 28.96 -41.88
C MET A 12 12.23 27.44 -41.59
N SER A 13 12.61 26.63 -42.59
CA SER A 13 12.79 25.18 -42.38
C SER A 13 13.89 24.87 -41.35
N ARG A 14 15.02 25.61 -41.44
CA ARG A 14 16.10 25.47 -40.45
C ARG A 14 15.65 25.88 -39.05
N PHE A 15 14.95 27.00 -38.92
CA PHE A 15 14.38 27.43 -37.63
C PHE A 15 13.50 26.34 -37.02
N LYS A 16 12.56 25.73 -37.77
CA LYS A 16 11.69 24.65 -37.28
C LYS A 16 12.48 23.44 -36.76
N LEU A 17 13.52 23.03 -37.49
CA LEU A 17 14.40 21.94 -37.08
C LEU A 17 15.20 22.29 -35.80
N ASP A 18 15.76 23.50 -35.76
CA ASP A 18 16.54 23.96 -34.58
C ASP A 18 15.65 24.08 -33.35
N SER A 19 14.39 24.52 -33.45
CA SER A 19 13.41 24.58 -32.37
C SER A 19 13.04 23.20 -31.86
N LEU A 20 12.77 22.22 -32.74
CA LEU A 20 12.50 20.85 -32.33
C LEU A 20 13.69 20.22 -31.60
N LEU A 21 14.90 20.49 -32.11
CA LEU A 21 16.13 20.00 -31.49
C LEU A 21 16.35 20.62 -30.11
N ASP A 22 16.09 21.93 -29.95
CA ASP A 22 16.24 22.64 -28.68
C ASP A 22 15.24 22.11 -27.63
N ILE A 23 13.98 21.90 -28.01
CA ILE A 23 12.98 21.29 -27.13
C ILE A 23 13.38 19.86 -26.72
N THR A 24 13.83 19.05 -27.69
CA THR A 24 14.28 17.68 -27.37
C THR A 24 15.47 17.67 -26.41
N LYS A 25 16.43 18.60 -26.59
CA LYS A 25 17.53 18.77 -25.64
C LYS A 25 17.05 19.20 -24.27
N SER A 26 16.05 20.08 -24.20
CA SER A 26 15.46 20.56 -22.95
C SER A 26 14.75 19.42 -22.20
N ILE A 27 14.03 18.56 -22.91
CA ILE A 27 13.41 17.36 -22.36
C ILE A 27 14.48 16.41 -21.78
N ASN A 28 15.54 16.14 -22.55
CA ASN A 28 16.65 15.28 -22.13
C ASN A 28 17.46 15.87 -20.95
N ALA A 29 17.46 17.20 -20.80
CA ALA A 29 18.06 17.91 -19.67
C ALA A 29 17.12 17.94 -18.44
N ASN A 30 15.96 17.27 -18.49
CA ASN A 30 14.96 17.23 -17.43
C ASN A 30 14.43 18.60 -16.99
N LEU A 31 14.24 19.54 -17.93
CA LEU A 31 13.58 20.79 -17.62
C LEU A 31 12.19 20.55 -17.05
N SER A 32 11.74 21.45 -16.18
CA SER A 32 10.41 21.39 -15.58
C SER A 32 9.31 21.60 -16.64
N ALA A 33 8.08 21.17 -16.30
CA ALA A 33 6.92 21.40 -17.15
C ALA A 33 6.70 22.88 -17.46
N GLU A 34 6.92 23.75 -16.46
CA GLU A 34 6.82 25.21 -16.61
C GLU A 34 7.86 25.78 -17.60
N GLU A 35 9.11 25.34 -17.48
CA GLU A 35 10.17 25.76 -18.41
C GLU A 35 9.90 25.30 -19.84
N LEU A 36 9.37 24.09 -20.02
CA LEU A 36 8.98 23.57 -21.34
C LEU A 36 7.80 24.36 -21.94
N LEU A 37 6.79 24.71 -21.13
CA LEU A 37 5.66 25.55 -21.56
C LEU A 37 6.11 26.96 -21.93
N ASN A 38 6.99 27.58 -21.17
CA ASN A 38 7.55 28.89 -21.47
C ASN A 38 8.32 28.88 -22.79
N LYS A 39 9.11 27.85 -23.07
CA LYS A 39 9.76 27.67 -24.35
C LYS A 39 8.77 27.51 -25.49
N TYR A 40 7.74 26.69 -25.28
CA TYR A 40 6.67 26.48 -26.24
C TYR A 40 5.95 27.78 -26.59
N GLU A 41 5.53 28.52 -25.56
CA GLU A 41 4.92 29.85 -25.76
C GLU A 41 5.82 30.79 -26.52
N THR A 42 7.09 30.87 -26.16
CA THR A 42 8.09 31.73 -26.85
C THR A 42 8.20 31.38 -28.32
N ILE A 43 8.31 30.10 -28.67
CA ILE A 43 8.41 29.67 -30.08
C ILE A 43 7.15 30.04 -30.87
N LEU A 44 5.97 29.82 -30.31
CA LEU A 44 4.72 30.09 -31.01
C LEU A 44 4.46 31.59 -31.12
N ARG A 45 4.61 32.35 -30.04
CA ARG A 45 4.29 33.80 -30.04
C ARG A 45 5.33 34.64 -30.73
N GLN A 46 6.61 34.45 -30.42
CA GLN A 46 7.66 35.36 -30.91
C GLN A 46 8.15 35.01 -32.31
N GLU A 47 8.15 33.72 -32.66
CA GLU A 47 8.75 33.29 -33.93
C GLU A 47 7.71 32.94 -34.99
N LEU A 48 6.50 32.57 -34.61
CA LEU A 48 5.41 32.26 -35.52
C LEU A 48 4.28 33.29 -35.53
N ASN A 49 4.38 34.36 -34.72
CA ASN A 49 3.38 35.43 -34.57
C ASN A 49 1.97 34.88 -34.27
N ILE A 50 1.88 33.98 -33.28
CA ILE A 50 0.62 33.45 -32.82
C ILE A 50 0.27 34.13 -31.49
N ASP A 51 -0.82 34.90 -31.46
CA ASP A 51 -1.14 35.73 -30.33
C ASP A 51 -1.86 34.99 -29.19
N LYS A 52 -2.65 33.97 -29.57
CA LYS A 52 -3.47 33.24 -28.56
C LYS A 52 -3.18 31.77 -28.54
N ILE A 53 -2.85 31.26 -27.35
CA ILE A 53 -2.58 29.84 -27.07
C ILE A 53 -3.29 29.46 -25.80
N LEU A 54 -4.09 28.40 -25.84
CA LEU A 54 -4.72 27.82 -24.65
C LEU A 54 -4.46 26.30 -24.65
N ILE A 55 -3.95 25.76 -23.55
CA ILE A 55 -3.73 24.32 -23.38
C ILE A 55 -4.64 23.83 -22.27
N LEU A 56 -5.60 23.00 -22.63
CA LEU A 56 -6.42 22.24 -21.71
C LEU A 56 -5.83 20.85 -21.58
N PHE A 57 -5.54 20.43 -20.35
CA PHE A 57 -4.89 19.17 -20.05
C PHE A 57 -5.78 18.33 -19.13
N ARG A 58 -5.88 17.03 -19.39
CA ARG A 58 -6.66 16.10 -18.57
C ARG A 58 -5.79 15.48 -17.50
N GLU A 59 -6.11 15.78 -16.25
CA GLU A 59 -5.45 15.20 -15.08
C GLU A 59 -6.43 14.26 -14.38
N LYS A 60 -6.15 12.96 -14.42
CA LYS A 60 -7.08 11.91 -14.00
C LYS A 60 -8.38 11.99 -14.80
N ASP A 61 -9.46 12.53 -14.25
CA ASP A 61 -10.74 12.72 -14.94
C ASP A 61 -11.20 14.18 -14.99
N GLU A 62 -10.34 15.12 -14.54
CA GLU A 62 -10.63 16.55 -14.55
C GLU A 62 -9.80 17.27 -15.62
N TRP A 63 -10.37 18.35 -16.18
CA TRP A 63 -9.69 19.20 -17.16
C TRP A 63 -9.16 20.44 -16.47
N THR A 64 -7.88 20.73 -16.67
CA THR A 64 -7.18 21.89 -16.11
C THR A 64 -6.57 22.73 -17.22
N CYS A 65 -6.49 24.04 -16.98
CA CYS A 65 -5.75 24.94 -17.87
C CYS A 65 -4.26 24.91 -17.52
N MET A 66 -3.45 24.43 -18.45
CA MET A 66 -1.99 24.33 -18.27
C MET A 66 -1.26 25.58 -18.76
N LEU A 67 -1.78 26.21 -19.81
CA LEU A 67 -1.27 27.46 -20.38
C LEU A 67 -2.44 28.27 -20.92
N ASN A 68 -2.49 29.54 -20.56
CA ASN A 68 -3.34 30.54 -21.19
C ASN A 68 -2.50 31.77 -21.54
N ALA A 69 -2.24 31.97 -22.81
CA ALA A 69 -1.54 33.12 -23.34
C ALA A 69 -2.43 33.81 -24.36
N GLY A 70 -2.83 35.07 -24.10
CA GLY A 70 -3.58 35.91 -25.01
C GLY A 70 -5.10 35.73 -25.04
N PHE A 71 -5.66 34.65 -24.50
CA PHE A 71 -7.12 34.53 -24.29
C PHE A 71 -7.54 35.21 -22.98
N PRO A 72 -8.80 35.70 -22.88
CA PRO A 72 -9.37 36.18 -21.61
C PRO A 72 -9.20 35.14 -20.49
N GLU A 73 -9.04 35.60 -19.24
CA GLU A 73 -8.79 34.72 -18.10
C GLU A 73 -9.92 33.69 -17.85
N ASP A 74 -11.15 34.05 -18.15
CA ASP A 74 -12.34 33.22 -18.00
C ASP A 74 -12.56 32.22 -19.13
N THR A 75 -11.81 32.32 -20.23
CA THR A 75 -11.97 31.44 -21.40
C THR A 75 -11.80 29.96 -21.02
N ALA A 76 -10.75 29.64 -20.29
CA ALA A 76 -10.47 28.25 -19.91
C ALA A 76 -11.61 27.64 -19.06
N SER A 77 -12.18 28.40 -18.15
CA SER A 77 -13.27 27.95 -17.26
C SER A 77 -14.63 27.88 -17.97
N SER A 78 -14.79 28.60 -19.08
CA SER A 78 -16.01 28.58 -19.89
C SER A 78 -16.09 27.39 -20.85
N ILE A 79 -14.99 26.68 -21.08
CA ILE A 79 -14.93 25.54 -22.00
C ILE A 79 -15.23 24.25 -21.24
N ASP A 80 -16.21 23.48 -21.75
CA ASP A 80 -16.45 22.10 -21.35
C ASP A 80 -15.83 21.15 -22.40
N PRO A 81 -14.59 20.64 -22.17
CA PRO A 81 -13.92 19.83 -23.16
C PRO A 81 -14.66 18.54 -23.52
N VAL A 82 -15.45 18.01 -22.59
CA VAL A 82 -16.21 16.78 -22.82
C VAL A 82 -17.36 17.01 -23.78
N LYS A 83 -18.03 18.17 -23.70
CA LYS A 83 -19.15 18.49 -24.61
C LYS A 83 -18.71 19.12 -25.92
N GLN A 84 -17.72 20.00 -25.87
CA GLN A 84 -17.36 20.85 -27.01
C GLN A 84 -16.22 20.25 -27.86
N LEU A 85 -15.31 19.44 -27.27
CA LEU A 85 -14.10 18.99 -27.93
C LEU A 85 -14.00 17.47 -28.11
N ALA A 86 -14.85 16.67 -27.47
CA ALA A 86 -14.74 15.20 -27.47
C ALA A 86 -14.78 14.54 -28.85
N ASP A 87 -15.49 15.14 -29.81
CA ASP A 87 -15.61 14.64 -31.18
C ASP A 87 -14.41 15.01 -32.06
N ILE A 88 -13.51 15.90 -31.58
CA ILE A 88 -12.34 16.36 -32.32
C ILE A 88 -11.20 15.37 -32.07
N LYS A 89 -11.05 14.43 -33.01
CA LYS A 89 -10.00 13.37 -32.93
C LYS A 89 -8.75 13.69 -33.77
N GLU A 90 -8.86 14.62 -34.68
CA GLU A 90 -7.77 15.08 -35.53
C GLU A 90 -7.67 16.59 -35.47
N THR A 91 -6.56 17.14 -35.96
CA THR A 91 -6.39 18.58 -36.05
C THR A 91 -7.55 19.21 -36.80
N LYS A 92 -8.25 20.14 -36.19
CA LYS A 92 -9.38 20.85 -36.76
C LYS A 92 -9.02 22.32 -36.96
N ILE A 93 -9.18 22.79 -38.21
CA ILE A 93 -9.19 24.21 -38.53
C ILE A 93 -10.64 24.68 -38.38
N VAL A 94 -10.83 25.70 -37.55
CA VAL A 94 -12.16 26.22 -37.21
C VAL A 94 -12.55 27.26 -38.26
N SER A 95 -13.67 27.05 -38.92
CA SER A 95 -14.21 28.02 -39.88
C SER A 95 -15.34 28.84 -39.22
N VAL A 96 -15.69 29.98 -39.82
CA VAL A 96 -16.76 30.85 -39.32
C VAL A 96 -18.13 30.12 -39.22
N SER A 97 -18.28 29.02 -39.96
CA SER A 97 -19.48 28.19 -39.97
C SER A 97 -19.48 27.13 -38.86
N ASP A 98 -18.36 26.90 -38.19
CA ASP A 98 -18.25 25.91 -37.12
C ASP A 98 -18.67 26.53 -35.76
N ASP A 99 -19.83 26.19 -35.30
CA ASP A 99 -20.30 26.59 -33.94
C ASP A 99 -19.73 25.66 -32.87
N ILE A 100 -18.45 25.89 -32.48
CA ILE A 100 -17.80 25.15 -31.41
C ILE A 100 -18.11 25.80 -30.04
N GLY A 101 -18.74 26.97 -30.03
CA GLY A 101 -19.04 27.74 -28.82
C GLY A 101 -17.79 28.30 -28.11
N ILE A 102 -16.63 28.34 -28.78
CA ILE A 102 -15.38 28.92 -28.27
C ILE A 102 -14.94 30.05 -29.21
N PRO A 103 -15.04 31.31 -28.77
CA PRO A 103 -14.70 32.45 -29.62
C PRO A 103 -13.18 32.59 -29.84
N ASN A 104 -12.84 33.11 -31.03
CA ASN A 104 -11.44 33.45 -31.40
C ASN A 104 -10.48 32.26 -31.36
N VAL A 105 -10.93 31.08 -31.75
CA VAL A 105 -10.11 29.89 -31.97
C VAL A 105 -10.07 29.58 -33.45
N ASP A 106 -8.86 29.48 -34.00
CA ASP A 106 -8.64 29.19 -35.44
C ASP A 106 -8.27 27.72 -35.65
N ILE A 107 -7.55 27.11 -34.68
CA ILE A 107 -7.11 25.74 -34.79
C ILE A 107 -7.22 25.03 -33.44
N ILE A 108 -7.58 23.75 -33.51
CA ILE A 108 -7.58 22.85 -32.36
C ILE A 108 -6.69 21.63 -32.67
N PHE A 109 -5.68 21.40 -31.81
CA PHE A 109 -4.84 20.21 -31.85
C PHE A 109 -5.23 19.27 -30.67
N PRO A 110 -5.89 18.15 -30.95
CA PRO A 110 -6.06 17.14 -29.93
C PRO A 110 -4.77 16.32 -29.78
N VAL A 111 -4.38 16.06 -28.54
CA VAL A 111 -3.27 15.17 -28.21
C VAL A 111 -3.86 13.97 -27.49
N PHE A 112 -3.57 12.75 -27.97
CA PHE A 112 -4.08 11.51 -27.42
C PHE A 112 -2.98 10.65 -26.80
N ASN A 113 -3.35 9.92 -25.76
CA ASN A 113 -2.57 8.83 -25.22
C ASN A 113 -3.47 7.58 -25.16
N ASN A 114 -3.09 6.47 -25.85
CA ASN A 114 -3.86 5.23 -25.91
C ASN A 114 -5.37 5.43 -26.20
N ASN A 115 -5.69 6.19 -27.25
CA ASN A 115 -7.06 6.53 -27.67
C ASN A 115 -7.88 7.37 -26.68
N LYS A 116 -7.29 7.86 -25.60
CA LYS A 116 -7.94 8.82 -24.69
C LYS A 116 -7.38 10.21 -24.94
N PRO A 117 -8.21 11.26 -24.98
CA PRO A 117 -7.74 12.63 -25.12
C PRO A 117 -6.94 13.02 -23.86
N LEU A 118 -5.68 13.38 -24.06
CA LEU A 118 -4.77 13.85 -23.02
C LEU A 118 -4.83 15.36 -22.89
N SER A 119 -4.91 16.06 -24.04
CA SER A 119 -4.91 17.51 -24.08
C SER A 119 -5.58 18.03 -25.35
N TYR A 120 -6.13 19.24 -25.25
CA TYR A 120 -6.50 20.05 -26.41
C TYR A 120 -5.69 21.34 -26.38
N VAL A 121 -5.02 21.61 -27.47
CA VAL A 121 -4.29 22.87 -27.71
C VAL A 121 -5.11 23.72 -28.67
N LEU A 122 -5.58 24.86 -28.18
CA LEU A 122 -6.36 25.83 -28.97
C LEU A 122 -5.46 27.00 -29.31
N ILE A 123 -5.50 27.38 -30.59
CA ILE A 123 -4.71 28.48 -31.12
C ILE A 123 -5.66 29.46 -31.81
N GLY A 124 -5.46 30.75 -31.58
CA GLY A 124 -6.28 31.80 -32.17
C GLY A 124 -5.48 33.05 -32.54
N ASP A 125 -6.17 33.99 -33.21
CA ASP A 125 -5.63 35.25 -33.73
C ASP A 125 -4.35 35.04 -34.56
N ILE A 126 -4.51 34.26 -35.62
CA ILE A 126 -3.46 34.06 -36.59
C ILE A 126 -3.62 35.12 -37.67
N GLU A 127 -2.67 36.08 -37.74
CA GLU A 127 -2.70 37.14 -38.75
C GLU A 127 -2.74 36.56 -40.18
N GLU A 128 -3.75 36.92 -40.98
CA GLU A 128 -3.83 36.61 -42.40
C GLU A 128 -2.96 37.57 -43.19
N GLU A 129 -1.88 37.09 -43.83
CA GLU A 129 -1.17 37.88 -44.84
C GLU A 129 -2.07 38.06 -46.08
N ALA A 130 -2.20 39.27 -46.57
CA ALA A 130 -3.14 39.70 -47.62
C ALA A 130 -2.92 39.05 -49.01
N GLU A 131 -1.87 38.29 -49.26
CA GLU A 131 -1.60 37.60 -50.55
C GLU A 131 -1.01 36.20 -50.32
N GLY A 132 -1.82 35.15 -50.54
CA GLY A 132 -1.33 33.77 -50.63
C GLY A 132 -1.92 32.82 -49.59
N MET A 133 -1.43 31.60 -49.59
CA MET A 133 -1.86 30.54 -48.66
C MET A 133 -1.67 30.99 -47.21
N SER A 134 -2.72 30.90 -46.39
CA SER A 134 -2.71 31.30 -44.99
C SER A 134 -1.43 30.83 -44.27
N PRO A 135 -0.78 31.68 -43.45
CA PRO A 135 0.39 31.30 -42.65
C PRO A 135 0.15 30.06 -41.82
N VAL A 136 -1.09 29.86 -41.35
CA VAL A 136 -1.59 28.70 -40.65
C VAL A 136 -1.22 27.39 -41.35
N LEU A 137 -1.55 27.25 -42.62
CA LEU A 137 -1.30 26.03 -43.41
C LEU A 137 0.18 25.73 -43.59
N LYS A 138 1.04 26.75 -43.61
CA LYS A 138 2.49 26.59 -43.74
C LYS A 138 3.14 26.05 -42.47
N HIS A 139 2.55 26.30 -41.32
CA HIS A 139 3.11 25.95 -40.00
C HIS A 139 2.36 24.84 -39.28
N LEU A 140 1.21 24.41 -39.80
CA LEU A 140 0.29 23.47 -39.16
C LEU A 140 0.98 22.21 -38.62
N HIS A 141 1.72 21.50 -39.48
CA HIS A 141 2.44 20.29 -39.06
C HIS A 141 3.51 20.53 -37.98
N PHE A 142 4.20 21.68 -38.07
CA PHE A 142 5.18 22.01 -37.03
C PHE A 142 4.53 22.30 -35.70
N MET A 143 3.44 23.10 -35.70
CA MET A 143 2.69 23.41 -34.49
C MET A 143 2.11 22.15 -33.86
N GLN A 144 1.51 21.26 -34.65
CA GLN A 144 1.01 19.97 -34.20
C GLN A 144 2.12 19.11 -33.60
N THR A 145 3.28 19.02 -34.28
CA THR A 145 4.41 18.21 -33.82
C THR A 145 4.97 18.72 -32.51
N ILE A 146 5.22 20.04 -32.42
CA ILE A 146 5.77 20.62 -31.18
C ILE A 146 4.80 20.54 -30.02
N SER A 147 3.50 20.74 -30.27
CA SER A 147 2.45 20.56 -29.25
C SER A 147 2.43 19.12 -28.74
N ASN A 148 2.44 18.14 -29.62
CA ASN A 148 2.49 16.73 -29.25
C ASN A 148 3.74 16.41 -28.40
N ILE A 149 4.92 16.83 -28.83
CA ILE A 149 6.18 16.58 -28.12
C ILE A 149 6.14 17.19 -26.74
N ILE A 150 5.71 18.42 -26.59
CA ILE A 150 5.66 19.13 -25.30
C ILE A 150 4.64 18.46 -24.35
N ILE A 151 3.42 18.23 -24.82
CA ILE A 151 2.37 17.64 -23.98
C ILE A 151 2.75 16.23 -23.51
N VAL A 152 3.25 15.39 -24.42
CA VAL A 152 3.71 14.03 -24.06
C VAL A 152 4.91 14.07 -23.11
N ALA A 153 5.85 15.02 -23.32
CA ALA A 153 6.98 15.18 -22.39
C ALA A 153 6.53 15.59 -20.99
N ILE A 154 5.59 16.52 -20.87
CA ILE A 154 5.04 16.95 -19.58
C ILE A 154 4.32 15.80 -18.89
N GLU A 155 3.52 15.01 -19.61
CA GLU A 155 2.87 13.82 -19.09
C GLU A 155 3.88 12.80 -18.57
N ASN A 156 4.93 12.52 -19.34
CA ASN A 156 5.99 11.60 -18.93
C ASN A 156 6.73 12.09 -17.67
N ILE A 157 6.99 13.40 -17.54
CA ILE A 157 7.58 13.98 -16.33
C ILE A 157 6.67 13.78 -15.13
N LYS A 158 5.35 13.99 -15.28
CA LYS A 158 4.36 13.75 -14.22
C LYS A 158 4.33 12.28 -13.79
N LEU A 159 4.19 11.36 -14.74
CA LEU A 159 4.16 9.92 -14.49
C LEU A 159 5.44 9.42 -13.82
N PHE A 160 6.60 9.93 -14.26
CA PHE A 160 7.87 9.57 -13.66
C PHE A 160 7.99 10.05 -12.20
N ARG A 161 7.56 11.27 -11.89
CA ARG A 161 7.53 11.80 -10.52
C ARG A 161 6.60 10.99 -9.63
N GLU A 162 5.43 10.62 -10.13
CA GLU A 162 4.47 9.78 -9.40
C GLU A 162 5.07 8.40 -9.09
N SER A 163 5.72 7.77 -10.09
CA SER A 163 6.40 6.50 -9.91
C SER A 163 7.52 6.57 -8.86
N LEU A 164 8.35 7.62 -8.88
CA LEU A 164 9.38 7.83 -7.86
C LEU A 164 8.79 8.01 -6.46
N ARG A 165 7.67 8.72 -6.36
CA ARG A 165 6.98 8.92 -5.08
C ARG A 165 6.43 7.59 -4.52
N GLN A 166 5.83 6.78 -5.40
CA GLN A 166 5.34 5.45 -5.02
C GLN A 166 6.48 4.53 -4.59
N GLU A 167 7.61 4.54 -5.30
CA GLU A 167 8.79 3.76 -4.93
C GLU A 167 9.39 4.21 -3.58
N ALA A 168 9.46 5.51 -3.33
CA ALA A 168 9.93 6.04 -2.04
C ALA A 168 9.00 5.61 -0.89
N LEU A 169 7.68 5.73 -1.06
CA LEU A 169 6.70 5.28 -0.07
C LEU A 169 6.82 3.78 0.19
N LYS A 170 6.98 2.98 -0.86
CA LYS A 170 7.17 1.52 -0.72
C LYS A 170 8.41 1.19 0.13
N LYS A 171 9.53 1.87 -0.10
CA LYS A 171 10.76 1.68 0.70
C LYS A 171 10.57 2.07 2.16
N GLU A 172 9.81 3.15 2.44
CA GLU A 172 9.49 3.53 3.83
C GLU A 172 8.63 2.45 4.52
N LEU A 173 7.65 1.87 3.82
CA LEU A 173 6.83 0.77 4.33
C LEU A 173 7.66 -0.49 4.58
N GLU A 174 8.54 -0.87 3.66
CA GLU A 174 9.45 -2.01 3.84
C GLU A 174 10.37 -1.82 5.08
N LEU A 175 10.83 -0.59 5.33
CA LEU A 175 11.64 -0.31 6.53
C LEU A 175 10.80 -0.42 7.80
N ALA A 176 9.58 0.12 7.82
CA ALA A 176 8.65 0.00 8.94
C ALA A 176 8.32 -1.48 9.24
N ALA A 177 8.11 -2.29 8.20
CA ALA A 177 7.89 -3.74 8.31
C ALA A 177 9.05 -4.45 9.01
N ARG A 178 10.28 -4.16 8.57
CA ARG A 178 11.48 -4.74 9.22
C ARG A 178 11.59 -4.35 10.69
N MET A 179 11.29 -3.08 11.03
CA MET A 179 11.29 -2.63 12.42
C MET A 179 10.24 -3.34 13.26
N GLN A 180 9.05 -3.59 12.70
CA GLN A 180 7.98 -4.32 13.37
C GLN A 180 8.37 -5.80 13.59
N THR A 181 8.93 -6.47 12.59
CA THR A 181 9.39 -7.86 12.72
C THR A 181 10.40 -8.02 13.85
N LEU A 182 11.24 -7.01 14.12
CA LEU A 182 12.16 -7.03 15.27
C LEU A 182 11.47 -7.01 16.64
N LEU A 183 10.17 -6.70 16.72
CA LEU A 183 9.40 -6.77 17.98
C LEU A 183 8.94 -8.20 18.29
N ILE A 184 8.92 -9.09 17.30
CA ILE A 184 8.60 -10.50 17.44
C ILE A 184 9.90 -11.26 17.73
N PRO A 185 9.97 -12.08 18.77
CA PRO A 185 11.21 -12.76 19.13
C PRO A 185 11.60 -13.82 18.13
N ASP A 186 12.86 -13.79 17.69
CA ASP A 186 13.45 -14.87 16.90
C ASP A 186 13.58 -16.16 17.72
N ASN A 187 13.59 -17.30 17.04
CA ASN A 187 13.76 -18.61 17.66
C ASN A 187 15.04 -18.77 18.51
N ASP A 188 16.08 -17.98 18.20
CA ASP A 188 17.35 -18.01 18.92
C ASP A 188 17.27 -17.41 20.34
N VAL A 189 16.27 -16.55 20.61
CA VAL A 189 16.06 -15.93 21.92
C VAL A 189 14.94 -16.61 22.74
N LEU A 190 14.17 -17.48 22.11
CA LEU A 190 13.13 -18.24 22.79
C LEU A 190 13.73 -19.29 23.75
N PRO A 191 13.13 -19.53 24.92
CA PRO A 191 13.65 -20.53 25.89
C PRO A 191 13.73 -21.93 25.29
N ARG A 192 14.89 -22.55 25.41
CA ARG A 192 15.16 -23.94 24.97
C ARG A 192 16.05 -24.63 26.01
N ASP A 193 15.46 -24.95 27.15
CA ASP A 193 16.15 -25.58 28.26
C ASP A 193 15.38 -26.84 28.75
N GLY A 194 15.88 -27.47 29.79
CA GLY A 194 15.26 -28.69 30.35
C GLY A 194 13.90 -28.44 31.06
N LYS A 195 13.46 -27.18 31.19
CA LYS A 195 12.19 -26.82 31.83
C LYS A 195 11.08 -26.52 30.80
N ILE A 196 11.46 -25.95 29.68
CA ILE A 196 10.55 -25.60 28.57
C ILE A 196 11.35 -25.51 27.28
N PHE A 197 10.72 -25.89 26.17
CA PHE A 197 11.29 -25.73 24.82
C PHE A 197 10.27 -24.99 23.96
N VAL A 198 10.60 -23.78 23.50
CA VAL A 198 9.69 -22.92 22.76
C VAL A 198 10.18 -22.69 21.34
N THR A 199 9.25 -22.66 20.39
CA THR A 199 9.48 -22.28 19.02
C THR A 199 8.40 -21.34 18.53
N GLY A 200 8.74 -20.42 17.66
CA GLY A 200 7.81 -19.48 17.03
C GLY A 200 7.93 -19.52 15.50
N TYR A 201 6.86 -19.17 14.83
CA TYR A 201 6.80 -18.96 13.38
C TYR A 201 5.97 -17.73 13.08
N TYR A 202 6.46 -16.87 12.21
CA TYR A 202 5.78 -15.67 11.74
C TYR A 202 5.93 -15.52 10.23
N HIS A 203 4.80 -15.36 9.55
CA HIS A 203 4.77 -15.07 8.12
C HIS A 203 3.70 -13.99 7.85
N PRO A 204 4.11 -12.75 7.58
CA PRO A 204 3.16 -11.67 7.28
C PRO A 204 2.57 -11.87 5.88
N HIS A 205 1.28 -11.63 5.74
CA HIS A 205 0.58 -11.65 4.45
C HIS A 205 0.86 -10.39 3.61
N TYR A 206 0.96 -9.24 4.27
CA TYR A 206 1.36 -7.97 3.67
C TYR A 206 2.77 -7.57 4.13
N GLU A 207 3.26 -6.44 3.60
CA GLU A 207 4.54 -5.89 4.03
C GLU A 207 4.59 -5.63 5.55
N ILE A 208 3.43 -5.34 6.19
CA ILE A 208 3.30 -5.06 7.63
C ILE A 208 2.09 -5.82 8.18
N GLY A 209 2.28 -6.65 9.21
CA GLY A 209 1.24 -7.46 9.86
C GLY A 209 0.67 -6.86 11.14
N GLY A 210 -0.41 -7.48 11.65
CA GLY A 210 -1.07 -7.14 12.92
C GLY A 210 -0.70 -8.07 14.07
N ASP A 211 -0.16 -9.24 13.76
CA ASP A 211 0.11 -10.31 14.71
C ASP A 211 1.31 -10.05 15.63
N TYR A 212 1.23 -10.61 16.81
CA TYR A 212 2.31 -10.59 17.78
C TYR A 212 2.29 -11.86 18.61
N TYR A 213 3.45 -12.44 18.87
CA TYR A 213 3.65 -13.45 19.93
C TYR A 213 4.91 -13.16 20.73
N ASP A 214 4.95 -13.69 21.94
CA ASP A 214 6.12 -13.56 22.80
C ASP A 214 6.25 -14.72 23.79
N CYS A 215 7.49 -14.93 24.25
CA CYS A 215 7.80 -15.81 25.36
C CYS A 215 8.80 -15.13 26.31
N ILE A 216 8.38 -14.88 27.52
CA ILE A 216 9.13 -14.08 28.49
C ILE A 216 9.44 -14.93 29.72
N ARG A 217 10.71 -15.00 30.12
CA ARG A 217 11.11 -15.56 31.40
C ARG A 217 10.79 -14.54 32.50
N LEU A 218 9.68 -14.74 33.20
CA LEU A 218 9.20 -13.82 34.22
C LEU A 218 9.94 -13.97 35.58
N SER A 219 10.39 -15.20 35.88
CA SER A 219 11.26 -15.51 36.99
C SER A 219 12.06 -16.78 36.70
N GLU A 220 12.84 -17.27 37.67
CA GLU A 220 13.58 -18.54 37.54
C GLU A 220 12.64 -19.73 37.26
N ASN A 221 11.42 -19.70 37.84
CA ASN A 221 10.46 -20.81 37.80
C ASN A 221 9.16 -20.48 37.02
N ILE A 222 9.04 -19.29 36.43
CA ILE A 222 7.82 -18.90 35.73
C ILE A 222 8.17 -18.41 34.35
N THR A 223 7.58 -19.02 33.33
CA THR A 223 7.67 -18.56 31.91
C THR A 223 6.29 -18.13 31.46
N GLY A 224 6.23 -16.94 30.88
CA GLY A 224 5.03 -16.39 30.23
C GLY A 224 5.04 -16.61 28.73
N LEU A 225 3.86 -16.88 28.17
CA LEU A 225 3.59 -17.02 26.73
C LEU A 225 2.44 -16.11 26.36
N CYS A 226 2.49 -15.50 25.19
CA CYS A 226 1.34 -14.79 24.64
C CYS A 226 1.28 -14.87 23.12
N ILE A 227 0.08 -14.68 22.58
CA ILE A 227 -0.17 -14.43 21.17
C ILE A 227 -1.34 -13.45 21.03
N ALA A 228 -1.27 -12.56 20.06
CA ALA A 228 -2.28 -11.56 19.81
C ALA A 228 -2.43 -11.34 18.30
N ASP A 229 -3.62 -10.99 17.88
CA ASP A 229 -3.94 -10.59 16.53
C ASP A 229 -4.77 -9.31 16.57
N VAL A 230 -4.29 -8.27 15.87
CA VAL A 230 -4.94 -6.95 15.81
C VAL A 230 -5.89 -6.89 14.62
N SER A 231 -7.14 -6.52 14.89
CA SER A 231 -8.18 -6.37 13.88
C SER A 231 -7.78 -5.46 12.72
N GLY A 232 -7.94 -5.96 11.49
CA GLY A 232 -7.59 -5.25 10.25
C GLY A 232 -6.08 -5.26 9.98
N LYS A 233 -5.66 -4.63 8.88
CA LYS A 233 -4.32 -4.79 8.29
C LYS A 233 -3.59 -3.47 8.10
N GLY A 234 -2.30 -3.54 7.80
CA GLY A 234 -1.47 -2.40 7.43
C GLY A 234 -0.96 -1.57 8.63
N ILE A 235 -0.54 -0.35 8.35
CA ILE A 235 0.22 0.52 9.27
C ILE A 235 -0.52 0.75 10.60
N SER A 236 -1.84 0.94 10.58
CA SER A 236 -2.62 1.20 11.80
C SER A 236 -2.68 -0.02 12.73
N ALA A 237 -2.75 -1.25 12.19
CA ALA A 237 -2.67 -2.47 12.97
C ALA A 237 -1.27 -2.64 13.57
N ALA A 238 -0.23 -2.43 12.78
CA ALA A 238 1.17 -2.49 13.22
C ALA A 238 1.52 -1.50 14.34
N LEU A 239 1.03 -0.27 14.25
CA LEU A 239 1.23 0.74 15.29
C LEU A 239 0.53 0.34 16.60
N LEU A 240 -0.71 -0.16 16.52
CA LEU A 240 -1.43 -0.65 17.69
C LEU A 240 -0.71 -1.85 18.30
N MET A 241 -0.27 -2.82 17.49
CA MET A 241 0.52 -3.96 17.93
C MET A 241 1.80 -3.52 18.65
N SER A 242 2.55 -2.58 18.10
CA SER A 242 3.79 -2.09 18.71
C SER A 242 3.55 -1.43 20.06
N ASN A 243 2.49 -0.61 20.20
CA ASN A 243 2.08 -0.01 21.46
C ASN A 243 1.62 -1.07 22.47
N PHE A 244 0.85 -2.06 21.99
CA PHE A 244 0.40 -3.18 22.80
C PHE A 244 1.59 -3.99 23.32
N GLN A 245 2.51 -4.39 22.46
CA GLN A 245 3.72 -5.14 22.80
C GLN A 245 4.54 -4.42 23.88
N ALA A 246 4.82 -3.13 23.71
CA ALA A 246 5.60 -2.36 24.67
C ALA A 246 4.90 -2.28 26.05
N THR A 247 3.58 -2.06 26.05
CA THR A 247 2.77 -2.00 27.27
C THR A 247 2.71 -3.36 27.95
N PHE A 248 2.46 -4.42 27.18
CA PHE A 248 2.41 -5.79 27.68
C PHE A 248 3.72 -6.18 28.33
N ARG A 249 4.85 -6.01 27.66
CA ARG A 249 6.17 -6.33 28.23
C ARG A 249 6.50 -5.57 29.49
N ALA A 250 6.06 -4.32 29.60
CA ALA A 250 6.26 -3.49 30.79
C ALA A 250 5.41 -3.95 32.00
N LEU A 251 4.22 -4.50 31.75
CA LEU A 251 3.26 -4.86 32.81
C LEU A 251 3.27 -6.36 33.16
N PHE A 252 3.70 -7.23 32.25
CA PHE A 252 3.67 -8.67 32.41
C PHE A 252 4.84 -9.15 33.27
N THR A 253 4.61 -9.32 34.58
CA THR A 253 5.57 -9.77 35.58
C THR A 253 5.11 -11.08 36.24
N ALA A 254 6.01 -11.71 36.97
CA ALA A 254 5.69 -12.96 37.67
C ALA A 254 4.54 -12.83 38.69
N ASP A 255 4.41 -11.66 39.32
CA ASP A 255 3.46 -11.39 40.39
C ASP A 255 2.20 -10.64 39.94
N VAL A 256 2.10 -10.24 38.65
CA VAL A 256 0.93 -9.51 38.18
C VAL A 256 -0.30 -10.44 38.16
N ASP A 257 -1.43 -9.95 38.65
CA ASP A 257 -2.71 -10.59 38.42
C ASP A 257 -3.13 -10.47 36.96
N LEU A 258 -3.37 -11.60 36.25
CA LEU A 258 -3.68 -11.61 34.84
C LEU A 258 -4.97 -10.86 34.52
N VAL A 259 -5.97 -10.87 35.42
CA VAL A 259 -7.23 -10.14 35.24
C VAL A 259 -6.96 -8.63 35.25
N LYS A 260 -6.15 -8.16 36.23
CA LYS A 260 -5.74 -6.75 36.28
C LYS A 260 -4.89 -6.34 35.07
N LEU A 261 -4.02 -7.23 34.61
CA LEU A 261 -3.23 -7.02 33.40
C LEU A 261 -4.15 -6.76 32.18
N LEU A 262 -5.16 -7.63 31.98
CA LEU A 262 -6.09 -7.46 30.85
C LEU A 262 -6.89 -6.16 30.93
N HIS A 263 -7.40 -5.79 32.10
CA HIS A 263 -8.10 -4.52 32.28
C HIS A 263 -7.20 -3.33 31.91
N LYS A 264 -5.93 -3.37 32.33
CA LYS A 264 -4.98 -2.30 32.01
C LYS A 264 -4.62 -2.23 30.53
N LEU A 265 -4.45 -3.38 29.89
CA LEU A 265 -4.22 -3.47 28.44
C LEU A 265 -5.44 -2.97 27.66
N ASN A 266 -6.66 -3.32 28.11
CA ASN A 266 -7.90 -2.83 27.50
C ASN A 266 -8.00 -1.31 27.55
N GLU A 267 -7.76 -0.70 28.70
CA GLU A 267 -7.75 0.76 28.89
C GLU A 267 -6.80 1.45 27.88
N VAL A 268 -5.60 0.89 27.72
CA VAL A 268 -4.60 1.44 26.79
C VAL A 268 -5.04 1.27 25.32
N VAL A 269 -5.57 0.11 24.95
CA VAL A 269 -6.01 -0.16 23.58
C VAL A 269 -7.23 0.71 23.22
N VAL A 270 -8.24 0.80 24.09
CA VAL A 270 -9.40 1.68 23.88
C VAL A 270 -8.96 3.12 23.68
N THR A 271 -8.03 3.61 24.52
CA THR A 271 -7.52 4.99 24.42
C THR A 271 -6.76 5.24 23.11
N ASN A 272 -5.90 4.29 22.71
CA ASN A 272 -5.04 4.47 21.52
C ASN A 272 -5.77 4.22 20.21
N ALA A 273 -6.74 3.31 20.19
CA ALA A 273 -7.49 2.93 18.99
C ALA A 273 -8.79 3.73 18.79
N SER A 274 -9.21 4.54 19.79
CA SER A 274 -10.46 5.32 19.74
C SER A 274 -11.68 4.50 19.32
N GLY A 275 -11.71 3.21 19.65
CA GLY A 275 -12.78 2.26 19.30
C GLY A 275 -12.78 1.77 17.84
N GLU A 276 -11.81 2.18 17.01
CA GLU A 276 -11.72 1.74 15.61
C GLU A 276 -11.08 0.36 15.43
N LYS A 277 -10.28 -0.09 16.40
CA LYS A 277 -9.56 -1.34 16.37
C LYS A 277 -9.56 -2.03 17.73
N PHE A 278 -9.50 -3.33 17.68
CA PHE A 278 -9.38 -4.24 18.83
C PHE A 278 -8.36 -5.32 18.51
N LEU A 279 -8.05 -6.16 19.48
CA LEU A 279 -7.24 -7.34 19.25
C LEU A 279 -7.78 -8.55 20.02
N THR A 280 -7.57 -9.73 19.45
CA THR A 280 -7.72 -10.99 20.15
C THR A 280 -6.43 -11.30 20.91
N PHE A 281 -6.51 -11.89 22.08
CA PHE A 281 -5.34 -12.08 22.91
C PHE A 281 -5.41 -13.35 23.76
N PHE A 282 -4.36 -14.14 23.69
CA PHE A 282 -4.12 -15.24 24.62
C PHE A 282 -2.86 -14.95 25.43
N VAL A 283 -2.93 -15.11 26.74
CA VAL A 283 -1.79 -14.99 27.65
C VAL A 283 -1.78 -16.13 28.64
N ALA A 284 -0.60 -16.70 28.89
CA ALA A 284 -0.42 -17.79 29.85
C ALA A 284 0.87 -17.63 30.64
N ARG A 285 0.87 -18.17 31.87
CA ARG A 285 2.05 -18.38 32.72
C ARG A 285 2.16 -19.86 33.07
N TYR A 286 3.34 -20.43 32.81
CA TYR A 286 3.65 -21.79 33.22
C TYR A 286 4.62 -21.77 34.41
N ASN A 287 4.22 -22.35 35.52
CA ASN A 287 5.06 -22.54 36.71
C ASN A 287 5.73 -23.90 36.62
N HIS A 288 7.05 -23.91 36.50
CA HIS A 288 7.85 -25.13 36.35
C HIS A 288 7.89 -26.01 37.62
N ASP A 289 7.67 -25.44 38.79
CA ASP A 289 7.70 -26.20 40.08
C ASP A 289 6.35 -26.84 40.36
N THR A 290 5.24 -26.05 40.25
CA THR A 290 3.89 -26.56 40.52
C THR A 290 3.28 -27.29 39.33
N LYS A 291 3.88 -27.16 38.14
CA LYS A 291 3.35 -27.71 36.89
C LYS A 291 1.93 -27.18 36.58
N GLU A 292 1.68 -25.93 36.90
CA GLU A 292 0.42 -25.26 36.62
C GLU A 292 0.55 -24.30 35.47
N LEU A 293 -0.41 -24.35 34.56
CA LEU A 293 -0.60 -23.39 33.47
C LEU A 293 -1.80 -22.51 33.83
N GLU A 294 -1.52 -21.24 34.14
CA GLU A 294 -2.52 -20.22 34.38
C GLU A 294 -2.68 -19.41 33.08
N TYR A 295 -3.91 -19.22 32.60
CA TYR A 295 -4.15 -18.52 31.34
C TYR A 295 -5.44 -17.74 31.28
N ILE A 296 -5.49 -16.73 30.42
CA ILE A 296 -6.70 -16.04 29.96
C ILE A 296 -6.72 -16.08 28.46
N ASN A 297 -7.88 -16.41 27.87
CA ASN A 297 -8.14 -16.30 26.45
C ASN A 297 -9.23 -15.22 26.23
N ALA A 298 -8.83 -14.09 25.62
CA ALA A 298 -9.67 -12.96 25.29
C ALA A 298 -10.00 -12.99 23.78
N ALA A 299 -11.02 -13.76 23.43
CA ALA A 299 -11.54 -13.95 22.08
C ALA A 299 -10.51 -14.43 21.04
N HIS A 300 -9.38 -14.99 21.46
CA HIS A 300 -8.38 -15.54 20.54
C HIS A 300 -8.71 -16.98 20.16
N ASN A 301 -8.20 -17.45 19.01
CA ASN A 301 -8.31 -18.84 18.56
C ASN A 301 -7.85 -19.77 19.67
N PRO A 302 -8.65 -20.79 20.07
CA PRO A 302 -8.31 -21.63 21.20
C PRO A 302 -6.98 -22.37 20.99
N PRO A 303 -5.94 -22.12 21.83
CA PRO A 303 -4.72 -22.91 21.74
C PRO A 303 -4.98 -24.39 21.98
N VAL A 304 -4.19 -25.21 21.29
CA VAL A 304 -4.25 -26.68 21.40
C VAL A 304 -3.24 -27.14 22.43
N LEU A 305 -3.72 -27.80 23.48
CA LEU A 305 -2.90 -28.45 24.52
C LEU A 305 -2.98 -29.98 24.32
N TYR A 306 -1.84 -30.59 24.03
CA TYR A 306 -1.71 -32.04 23.80
C TYR A 306 -0.91 -32.69 24.91
N ASP A 307 -1.48 -33.71 25.58
CA ASP A 307 -0.79 -34.56 26.54
C ASP A 307 -0.07 -35.69 25.80
N THR A 308 1.26 -35.80 25.96
CA THR A 308 2.06 -36.77 25.20
C THR A 308 1.98 -38.19 25.75
N VAL A 309 1.40 -38.38 26.95
CA VAL A 309 1.29 -39.70 27.61
C VAL A 309 -0.05 -40.35 27.32
N ASP A 310 -1.16 -39.61 27.54
CA ASP A 310 -2.50 -40.17 27.30
C ASP A 310 -3.08 -39.86 25.92
N GLY A 311 -2.39 -39.00 25.14
CA GLY A 311 -2.79 -38.64 23.79
C GLY A 311 -4.00 -37.71 23.76
N SER A 312 -4.43 -37.15 24.88
CA SER A 312 -5.58 -36.25 24.91
C SER A 312 -5.27 -34.88 24.37
N ILE A 313 -6.27 -34.30 23.70
CA ILE A 313 -6.24 -32.93 23.19
C ILE A 313 -7.28 -32.11 23.96
N LYS A 314 -6.85 -30.93 24.44
CA LYS A 314 -7.71 -29.96 25.11
C LYS A 314 -7.57 -28.63 24.40
N TYR A 315 -8.69 -27.95 24.10
CA TYR A 315 -8.71 -26.58 23.61
C TYR A 315 -8.84 -25.62 24.81
N LEU A 316 -7.99 -24.56 24.76
CA LEU A 316 -8.02 -23.53 25.80
C LEU A 316 -8.98 -22.42 25.35
N GLU A 317 -10.27 -22.66 25.54
CA GLU A 317 -11.39 -21.87 25.04
C GLU A 317 -11.35 -20.41 25.49
N ALA A 318 -11.88 -19.51 24.62
CA ALA A 318 -12.05 -18.11 24.94
C ALA A 318 -13.19 -17.92 25.95
N LYS A 319 -12.90 -17.19 27.04
CA LYS A 319 -13.83 -16.90 28.14
C LYS A 319 -13.80 -15.42 28.55
N SER A 320 -13.45 -14.57 27.58
CA SER A 320 -13.50 -13.13 27.68
C SER A 320 -13.64 -12.53 26.26
N VAL A 321 -14.08 -11.30 26.17
CA VAL A 321 -14.08 -10.54 24.90
C VAL A 321 -12.65 -10.08 24.57
N GLY A 322 -12.40 -9.78 23.29
CA GLY A 322 -11.12 -9.23 22.84
C GLY A 322 -10.83 -7.86 23.47
N ILE A 323 -9.55 -7.54 23.54
CA ILE A 323 -9.06 -6.30 24.14
C ILE A 323 -9.37 -5.13 23.18
N GLY A 324 -9.98 -4.07 23.68
CA GLY A 324 -10.42 -2.92 22.89
C GLY A 324 -11.78 -3.08 22.21
N MET A 325 -12.45 -4.24 22.33
CA MET A 325 -13.80 -4.44 21.78
C MET A 325 -14.87 -3.64 22.55
N LEU A 326 -14.65 -3.47 23.84
CA LEU A 326 -15.54 -2.73 24.74
C LEU A 326 -14.72 -1.79 25.62
N ASP A 327 -15.30 -0.67 26.00
CA ASP A 327 -14.65 0.30 26.91
C ASP A 327 -14.27 -0.37 28.24
N GLU A 328 -15.16 -1.22 28.76
CA GLU A 328 -14.93 -2.05 29.95
C GLU A 328 -15.22 -3.52 29.62
N ILE A 329 -14.31 -4.41 29.99
CA ILE A 329 -14.51 -5.86 29.83
C ILE A 329 -15.47 -6.34 30.94
N PRO A 330 -16.66 -6.89 30.60
CA PRO A 330 -17.69 -7.21 31.60
C PRO A 330 -17.35 -8.41 32.50
N PHE A 331 -16.54 -9.33 31.98
CA PHE A 331 -16.05 -10.49 32.72
C PHE A 331 -14.75 -11.01 32.11
N ILE A 332 -13.87 -11.52 32.95
CA ILE A 332 -12.62 -12.20 32.59
C ILE A 332 -12.53 -13.48 33.42
N GLU A 333 -12.40 -14.61 32.77
CA GLU A 333 -12.14 -15.88 33.47
C GLU A 333 -10.64 -16.21 33.39
N ASN A 334 -10.00 -16.22 34.54
CA ASN A 334 -8.65 -16.72 34.73
C ASN A 334 -8.73 -18.22 35.04
N THR A 335 -8.12 -19.05 34.19
CA THR A 335 -8.17 -20.51 34.30
C THR A 335 -6.80 -21.05 34.70
N ILE A 336 -6.78 -21.94 35.68
CA ILE A 336 -5.58 -22.69 36.07
C ILE A 336 -5.80 -24.17 35.75
N THR A 337 -4.83 -24.77 35.03
CA THR A 337 -4.85 -26.20 34.71
C THR A 337 -3.52 -26.84 35.08
N GLY A 338 -3.58 -27.99 35.79
CA GLY A 338 -2.38 -28.76 36.07
C GLY A 338 -1.87 -29.52 34.84
N ILE A 339 -0.57 -29.54 34.64
CA ILE A 339 0.13 -30.27 33.59
C ILE A 339 0.78 -31.51 34.26
N SER A 340 0.03 -32.61 34.25
CA SER A 340 0.44 -33.84 34.98
C SER A 340 1.52 -34.63 34.23
N HIS A 341 1.58 -34.48 32.91
CA HIS A 341 2.50 -35.17 32.03
C HIS A 341 3.21 -34.17 31.11
N PRO A 342 4.35 -34.55 30.46
CA PRO A 342 4.93 -33.76 29.38
C PRO A 342 3.87 -33.48 28.35
N SER A 343 3.71 -32.19 28.01
CA SER A 343 2.63 -31.71 27.16
C SER A 343 3.14 -30.73 26.13
N LYS A 344 2.39 -30.55 25.02
CA LYS A 344 2.65 -29.53 24.01
C LYS A 344 1.51 -28.54 23.99
N ILE A 345 1.84 -27.26 23.97
CA ILE A 345 0.88 -26.18 23.70
C ILE A 345 1.21 -25.54 22.36
N VAL A 346 0.19 -25.32 21.52
CA VAL A 346 0.30 -24.62 20.25
C VAL A 346 -0.74 -23.51 20.22
N CYS A 347 -0.27 -22.27 20.18
CA CYS A 347 -1.07 -21.08 19.99
C CYS A 347 -0.87 -20.60 18.55
N TYR A 348 -1.93 -20.13 17.88
CA TYR A 348 -1.90 -19.78 16.45
C TYR A 348 -2.95 -18.71 16.16
N THR A 349 -2.71 -17.88 15.14
CA THR A 349 -3.66 -16.89 14.63
C THR A 349 -4.58 -17.49 13.57
N ASP A 350 -5.67 -16.82 13.27
CA ASP A 350 -6.71 -17.28 12.34
C ASP A 350 -6.17 -17.48 10.91
N GLY A 351 -5.16 -16.69 10.49
CA GLY A 351 -4.49 -16.88 9.20
C GLY A 351 -3.95 -18.29 8.95
N LEU A 352 -3.68 -19.08 10.03
CA LEU A 352 -3.34 -20.49 9.90
C LEU A 352 -4.58 -21.37 9.69
N SER A 353 -5.61 -21.19 10.50
CA SER A 353 -6.80 -22.06 10.51
C SER A 353 -7.78 -21.74 9.37
N GLU A 354 -7.75 -20.54 8.84
CA GLU A 354 -8.61 -20.08 7.73
C GLU A 354 -7.99 -20.28 6.34
N ILE A 355 -6.80 -20.90 6.25
CA ILE A 355 -6.25 -21.34 4.96
C ILE A 355 -7.28 -22.21 4.25
N LYS A 356 -7.55 -21.95 2.96
CA LYS A 356 -8.51 -22.72 2.20
C LYS A 356 -7.89 -24.04 1.72
N GLY A 357 -8.54 -25.14 2.07
CA GLY A 357 -8.22 -26.46 1.53
C GLY A 357 -8.63 -26.62 0.07
N GLU A 358 -8.31 -27.75 -0.54
CA GLU A 358 -8.67 -28.09 -1.92
C GLU A 358 -10.21 -28.08 -2.15
N ASP A 359 -10.99 -28.30 -1.11
CA ASP A 359 -12.47 -28.26 -1.11
C ASP A 359 -13.05 -26.86 -0.96
N GLY A 360 -12.19 -25.83 -0.80
CA GLY A 360 -12.57 -24.42 -0.60
C GLY A 360 -13.04 -24.08 0.83
N ASN A 361 -13.05 -25.04 1.74
CA ASN A 361 -13.33 -24.81 3.16
C ASN A 361 -12.06 -24.51 3.95
N ASP A 362 -12.22 -23.91 5.14
CA ASP A 362 -11.11 -23.69 6.05
C ASP A 362 -10.53 -25.01 6.55
N ILE A 363 -9.20 -25.09 6.63
CA ILE A 363 -8.53 -26.31 7.11
C ILE A 363 -8.76 -26.56 8.62
N GLY A 364 -9.04 -25.51 9.36
CA GLY A 364 -9.26 -25.54 10.82
C GLY A 364 -8.03 -26.00 11.58
N THR A 365 -8.27 -26.69 12.72
CA THR A 365 -7.21 -27.15 13.63
C THR A 365 -6.65 -28.53 13.30
N LYS A 366 -7.28 -29.30 12.42
CA LYS A 366 -6.90 -30.69 12.11
C LYS A 366 -5.43 -30.86 11.71
N PRO A 367 -4.82 -30.01 10.87
CA PRO A 367 -3.41 -30.13 10.55
C PRO A 367 -2.51 -29.93 11.80
N ILE A 368 -2.87 -29.01 12.70
CA ILE A 368 -2.14 -28.78 13.96
C ILE A 368 -2.19 -30.05 14.80
N GLU A 369 -3.41 -30.60 15.05
CA GLU A 369 -3.62 -31.81 15.84
C GLU A 369 -2.83 -33.00 15.29
N LYS A 370 -2.86 -33.20 13.97
CA LYS A 370 -2.12 -34.25 13.26
C LYS A 370 -0.61 -34.17 13.50
N HIS A 371 -0.05 -32.96 13.43
CA HIS A 371 1.38 -32.77 13.53
C HIS A 371 1.92 -32.80 14.95
N ILE A 372 1.11 -32.44 15.98
CA ILE A 372 1.56 -32.45 17.38
C ILE A 372 1.38 -33.80 18.05
N ALA A 373 0.53 -34.69 17.52
CA ALA A 373 0.20 -35.99 18.11
C ALA A 373 1.32 -37.01 17.89
N ASN A 374 2.50 -36.74 18.41
CA ASN A 374 3.70 -37.58 18.32
C ASN A 374 4.69 -37.24 19.46
N GLU A 375 5.83 -37.91 19.49
CA GLU A 375 6.89 -37.69 20.49
C GLU A 375 7.96 -36.67 20.06
N GLU A 376 7.87 -36.11 18.85
CA GLU A 376 8.81 -35.13 18.33
C GLU A 376 8.67 -33.79 19.06
N THR A 377 9.71 -32.97 18.99
CA THR A 377 9.71 -31.62 19.57
C THR A 377 8.83 -30.66 18.76
N VAL A 378 8.29 -29.61 19.40
CA VAL A 378 7.38 -28.67 18.77
C VAL A 378 8.01 -27.95 17.56
N ASP A 379 9.32 -27.73 17.53
CA ASP A 379 10.00 -27.13 16.36
C ASP A 379 9.92 -27.99 15.12
N LYS A 380 10.08 -29.31 15.26
CA LYS A 380 9.90 -30.26 14.16
C LYS A 380 8.43 -30.35 13.74
N ASN A 381 7.52 -30.34 14.70
CA ASN A 381 6.09 -30.38 14.43
C ASN A 381 5.66 -29.15 13.62
N ILE A 382 6.05 -27.94 14.02
CA ILE A 382 5.71 -26.70 13.33
C ILE A 382 6.40 -26.65 11.96
N SER A 383 7.68 -27.03 11.84
CA SER A 383 8.37 -27.08 10.56
C SER A 383 7.66 -28.01 9.56
N SER A 384 7.21 -29.20 10.01
CA SER A 384 6.48 -30.15 9.18
C SER A 384 5.09 -29.63 8.80
N LEU A 385 4.38 -28.98 9.72
CA LEU A 385 3.10 -28.35 9.47
C LEU A 385 3.21 -27.26 8.38
N ILE A 386 4.17 -26.34 8.52
CA ILE A 386 4.41 -25.26 7.57
C ILE A 386 4.78 -25.82 6.17
N ALA A 387 5.60 -26.88 6.12
CA ALA A 387 5.96 -27.53 4.87
C ALA A 387 4.75 -28.23 4.20
N GLU A 388 3.88 -28.91 4.98
CA GLU A 388 2.66 -29.51 4.45
C GLU A 388 1.70 -28.46 3.88
N LEU A 389 1.57 -27.30 4.53
CA LEU A 389 0.67 -26.24 4.11
C LEU A 389 1.25 -25.34 2.99
N GLY A 390 2.53 -25.54 2.62
CA GLY A 390 3.17 -24.75 1.57
C GLY A 390 3.31 -23.27 1.91
N ILE A 391 3.40 -22.92 3.20
CA ILE A 391 3.69 -21.58 3.68
C ILE A 391 5.21 -21.45 3.72
N PRO A 392 5.89 -20.86 2.91
CA PRO A 392 6.25 -19.53 2.48
C PRO A 392 6.28 -19.34 0.94
N ASP A 393 5.92 -20.32 0.19
CA ASP A 393 5.97 -20.28 -1.28
C ASP A 393 4.64 -19.68 -1.82
N ASP A 394 4.50 -18.34 -1.84
CA ASP A 394 3.38 -17.61 -2.47
C ASP A 394 2.05 -18.39 -2.52
N ASN A 395 1.63 -18.93 -1.36
CA ASN A 395 0.42 -19.72 -1.28
C ASN A 395 -0.80 -18.81 -1.61
N PRO A 396 -1.47 -18.98 -2.75
CA PRO A 396 -2.57 -18.12 -3.16
C PRO A 396 -3.81 -18.24 -2.25
N HIS A 397 -3.80 -19.18 -1.32
CA HIS A 397 -4.86 -19.44 -0.34
C HIS A 397 -4.58 -18.82 1.02
N LEU A 398 -3.47 -18.08 1.17
CA LEU A 398 -3.14 -17.33 2.35
C LEU A 398 -3.78 -15.94 2.26
N PHE A 399 -4.63 -15.60 3.22
CA PHE A 399 -5.38 -14.34 3.23
C PHE A 399 -5.06 -13.44 4.42
N ASP A 400 -4.31 -13.93 5.41
CA ASP A 400 -3.90 -13.20 6.61
C ASP A 400 -2.52 -13.58 7.11
N ASP A 401 -2.01 -12.83 8.09
CA ASP A 401 -0.76 -13.11 8.77
C ASP A 401 -0.82 -14.48 9.44
N VAL A 402 0.24 -15.26 9.36
CA VAL A 402 0.34 -16.56 10.05
C VAL A 402 1.33 -16.45 11.18
N SER A 403 0.83 -16.57 12.40
CA SER A 403 1.64 -16.60 13.62
C SER A 403 1.41 -17.87 14.41
N ILE A 404 2.47 -18.48 14.85
CA ILE A 404 2.43 -19.66 15.71
C ILE A 404 3.48 -19.49 16.83
N ILE A 405 3.09 -19.76 18.06
CA ILE A 405 4.02 -20.01 19.15
C ILE A 405 3.67 -21.35 19.79
N ALA A 406 4.66 -22.22 19.89
CA ALA A 406 4.48 -23.55 20.45
C ALA A 406 5.53 -23.86 21.51
N ALA A 407 5.14 -24.62 22.53
CA ALA A 407 6.03 -24.99 23.61
C ALA A 407 5.85 -26.45 24.02
N ASN A 408 6.96 -27.12 24.31
CA ASN A 408 6.98 -28.35 25.13
C ASN A 408 7.04 -27.92 26.61
N LEU A 409 6.09 -28.42 27.41
CA LEU A 409 5.99 -28.21 28.85
C LEU A 409 6.45 -29.51 29.55
N PHE A 410 7.44 -29.42 30.47
CA PHE A 410 8.05 -30.57 31.11
C PHE A 410 7.81 -30.61 32.64
#